data_0c46cea3b27c3f6dbcb0de9d3f171b36
#
_entry.id   0c46cea3b27c3f6dbcb0de9d3f171b36
#
_cell.length_a   1.000
_cell.length_b   1.000
_cell.length_c   1.000
_cell.angle_alpha   90.00
_cell.angle_beta   90.00
_cell.angle_gamma   90.00
#
_symmetry.space_group_name_H-M   'P 1'
#
loop_
_entity.id
_entity.type
_entity.pdbx_description
1 polymer ?
#
loop_
_entity_poly.entity_id
_entity_poly.type
_entity_poly.pdbx_seq_one_letter_code
_entity_poly.pdbx_strand_id
1 'polypeptide(L)'
;MLVWTATAESGQAGNTPWGDPDVQGIWDFRTATPLERPSEFAGRVVLTAEEAANYEQEASARRNDYDATPTVHAKFWLDYGSRLTDDRRTSLIVDPEDGRIPALTPAAQERARTRREL
;
A
#
# COMPACT_ATOMS: atom_id res chain seq x y z
N MET A 1 7.64 34.35 -20.23
CA MET A 1 7.02 33.56 -19.17
C MET A 1 7.61 32.13 -19.26
N LEU A 2 8.63 31.83 -18.45
CA LEU A 2 9.30 30.51 -18.47
C LEU A 2 8.47 29.55 -17.60
N VAL A 3 7.90 28.54 -18.21
CA VAL A 3 7.24 27.43 -17.48
C VAL A 3 8.32 26.43 -17.11
N TRP A 4 8.63 26.35 -15.82
CA TRP A 4 9.51 25.32 -15.29
C TRP A 4 8.68 24.02 -15.12
N THR A 5 8.87 23.06 -16.01
CA THR A 5 8.37 21.72 -15.84
C THR A 5 9.35 20.98 -14.94
N ALA A 6 8.99 20.80 -13.67
CA ALA A 6 9.69 19.87 -12.78
C ALA A 6 9.35 18.44 -13.24
N THR A 7 10.27 17.82 -13.98
CA THR A 7 10.27 16.37 -14.17
C THR A 7 10.67 15.76 -12.82
N ALA A 8 9.72 15.08 -12.17
CA ALA A 8 10.07 14.17 -11.09
C ALA A 8 10.86 13.01 -11.70
N GLU A 9 12.19 13.08 -11.63
CA GLU A 9 13.02 11.89 -11.81
C GLU A 9 12.67 10.93 -10.69
N SER A 10 12.15 9.77 -11.06
CA SER A 10 12.18 8.58 -10.20
C SER A 10 13.65 8.16 -10.10
N GLY A 11 14.38 8.81 -9.18
CA GLY A 11 15.78 8.53 -8.94
C GLY A 11 15.91 7.08 -8.47
N GLN A 12 16.53 6.25 -9.26
CA GLN A 12 17.14 5.02 -8.76
C GLN A 12 18.07 5.47 -7.62
N ALA A 13 17.78 5.02 -6.40
CA ALA A 13 18.64 5.29 -5.27
C ALA A 13 20.07 4.85 -5.62
N GLY A 14 21.01 5.80 -5.63
CA GLY A 14 22.42 5.49 -5.83
C GLY A 14 22.95 4.64 -4.67
N ASN A 15 24.16 4.14 -4.80
CA ASN A 15 24.83 3.53 -3.66
C ASN A 15 25.54 4.60 -2.84
N THR A 16 25.58 4.40 -1.53
CA THR A 16 26.44 5.15 -0.62
C THR A 16 27.92 4.94 -0.98
N PRO A 17 28.85 5.79 -0.51
CA PRO A 17 30.29 5.61 -0.76
C PRO A 17 30.86 4.28 -0.29
N TRP A 18 30.18 3.58 0.61
CA TRP A 18 30.58 2.26 1.12
C TRP A 18 29.83 1.08 0.46
N GLY A 19 29.03 1.35 -0.59
CA GLY A 19 28.44 0.32 -1.46
C GLY A 19 27.02 -0.13 -1.13
N ASP A 20 26.44 0.31 0.00
CA ASP A 20 25.07 0.00 0.36
C ASP A 20 24.07 0.88 -0.44
N PRO A 21 22.82 0.43 -0.64
CA PRO A 21 21.78 1.27 -1.23
C PRO A 21 21.60 2.58 -0.45
N ASP A 22 21.58 3.73 -1.15
CA ASP A 22 21.31 5.00 -0.53
C ASP A 22 19.79 5.16 -0.30
N VAL A 23 19.39 5.04 0.95
CA VAL A 23 17.98 5.17 1.37
C VAL A 23 17.67 6.54 1.97
N GLN A 24 18.53 7.54 1.79
CA GLN A 24 18.29 8.90 2.25
C GLN A 24 17.18 9.56 1.42
N GLY A 25 16.39 10.41 2.05
CA GLY A 25 15.34 11.18 1.38
C GLY A 25 14.00 11.11 2.07
N ILE A 26 12.98 11.61 1.36
CA ILE A 26 11.59 11.54 1.80
C ILE A 26 10.93 10.40 1.05
N TRP A 27 10.38 9.45 1.78
CA TRP A 27 9.74 8.27 1.24
C TRP A 27 8.23 8.36 1.36
N ASP A 28 7.52 8.13 0.26
CA ASP A 28 6.07 7.98 0.25
C ASP A 28 5.72 6.49 0.17
N PHE A 29 5.20 5.94 1.27
CA PHE A 29 4.79 4.54 1.38
C PHE A 29 3.29 4.33 1.17
N ARG A 30 2.55 5.39 0.83
CA ARG A 30 1.11 5.30 0.59
C ARG A 30 0.82 4.48 -0.64
N THR A 31 -0.08 3.50 -0.50
CA THR A 31 -0.53 2.69 -1.63
C THR A 31 -2.00 2.32 -1.49
N ALA A 32 -2.68 2.13 -2.62
CA ALA A 32 -4.01 1.54 -2.68
C ALA A 32 -3.95 0.01 -2.67
N THR A 33 -2.75 -0.59 -2.80
CA THR A 33 -2.59 -2.04 -2.72
C THR A 33 -2.98 -2.52 -1.32
N PRO A 34 -3.97 -3.42 -1.18
CA PRO A 34 -4.40 -3.91 0.12
C PRO A 34 -3.33 -4.77 0.78
N LEU A 35 -3.33 -4.82 2.12
CA LEU A 35 -2.41 -5.69 2.88
C LEU A 35 -2.64 -7.15 2.51
N GLU A 36 -3.88 -7.62 2.61
CA GLU A 36 -4.29 -8.98 2.22
C GLU A 36 -4.99 -8.96 0.87
N ARG A 37 -4.84 -10.06 0.10
CA ARG A 37 -5.52 -10.20 -1.19
C ARG A 37 -7.03 -10.28 -1.00
N PRO A 38 -7.81 -9.35 -1.61
CA PRO A 38 -9.25 -9.42 -1.63
C PRO A 38 -9.77 -10.70 -2.29
N SER A 39 -10.93 -11.16 -1.87
CA SER A 39 -11.53 -12.41 -2.38
C SER A 39 -11.81 -12.36 -3.88
N GLU A 40 -12.12 -11.18 -4.43
CA GLU A 40 -12.33 -10.98 -5.87
C GLU A 40 -11.06 -11.21 -6.70
N PHE A 41 -9.89 -11.14 -6.08
CA PHE A 41 -8.59 -11.42 -6.71
C PHE A 41 -7.99 -12.76 -6.28
N ALA A 42 -8.79 -13.67 -5.71
CA ALA A 42 -8.31 -14.99 -5.31
C ALA A 42 -7.61 -15.71 -6.48
N GLY A 43 -6.38 -16.20 -6.23
CA GLY A 43 -5.56 -16.85 -7.25
C GLY A 43 -4.90 -15.91 -8.27
N ARG A 44 -5.08 -14.60 -8.18
CA ARG A 44 -4.50 -13.61 -9.10
C ARG A 44 -3.50 -12.74 -8.36
N VAL A 45 -2.23 -12.92 -8.67
CA VAL A 45 -1.13 -12.20 -8.00
C VAL A 45 -0.99 -10.76 -8.50
N VAL A 46 -1.22 -10.55 -9.80
CA VAL A 46 -0.99 -9.27 -10.50
C VAL A 46 -2.22 -8.90 -11.33
N LEU A 47 -2.55 -7.62 -11.38
CA LEU A 47 -3.59 -7.06 -12.22
C LEU A 47 -3.05 -6.71 -13.61
N THR A 48 -3.92 -6.77 -14.63
CA THR A 48 -3.62 -6.17 -15.93
C THR A 48 -3.50 -4.64 -15.80
N ALA A 49 -2.94 -3.98 -16.81
CA ALA A 49 -2.82 -2.52 -16.79
C ALA A 49 -4.19 -1.83 -16.71
N GLU A 50 -5.19 -2.36 -17.41
CA GLU A 50 -6.56 -1.83 -17.41
C GLU A 50 -7.23 -2.00 -16.06
N GLU A 51 -7.14 -3.20 -15.47
CA GLU A 51 -7.71 -3.47 -14.14
C GLU A 51 -7.05 -2.61 -13.06
N ALA A 52 -5.73 -2.43 -13.14
CA ALA A 52 -5.00 -1.56 -12.22
C ALA A 52 -5.47 -0.11 -12.33
N ALA A 53 -5.64 0.42 -13.55
CA ALA A 53 -6.13 1.77 -13.77
C ALA A 53 -7.56 1.96 -13.22
N ASN A 54 -8.45 0.99 -13.44
CA ASN A 54 -9.81 1.01 -12.89
C ASN A 54 -9.79 0.99 -11.35
N TYR A 55 -8.97 0.12 -10.77
CA TYR A 55 -8.83 0.03 -9.31
C TYR A 55 -8.31 1.33 -8.69
N GLU A 56 -7.30 1.96 -9.31
CA GLU A 56 -6.76 3.24 -8.86
C GLU A 56 -7.78 4.38 -8.99
N GLN A 57 -8.60 4.37 -10.05
CA GLN A 57 -9.68 5.34 -10.21
C GLN A 57 -10.73 5.19 -9.10
N GLU A 58 -11.14 3.97 -8.77
CA GLU A 58 -12.06 3.70 -7.67
C GLU A 58 -11.46 4.07 -6.31
N ALA A 59 -10.17 3.77 -6.08
CA ALA A 59 -9.47 4.16 -4.86
C ALA A 59 -9.44 5.69 -4.69
N SER A 60 -9.19 6.41 -5.79
CA SER A 60 -9.22 7.87 -5.81
C SER A 60 -10.62 8.43 -5.55
N ALA A 61 -11.66 7.81 -6.11
CA ALA A 61 -13.05 8.21 -5.87
C ALA A 61 -13.43 8.00 -4.40
N ARG A 62 -13.11 6.85 -3.80
CA ARG A 62 -13.33 6.57 -2.37
C ARG A 62 -12.60 7.58 -1.47
N ARG A 63 -11.37 7.93 -1.81
CA ARG A 63 -10.60 8.95 -1.08
C ARG A 63 -11.31 10.31 -1.12
N ASN A 64 -11.75 10.75 -2.31
CA ASN A 64 -12.43 12.03 -2.47
C ASN A 64 -13.75 12.08 -1.70
N ASP A 65 -14.52 10.98 -1.70
CA ASP A 65 -15.76 10.85 -0.93
C ASP A 65 -15.48 10.91 0.58
N TYR A 66 -14.45 10.23 1.05
CA TYR A 66 -14.01 10.29 2.44
C TYR A 66 -13.54 11.71 2.83
N ASP A 67 -12.81 12.40 1.95
CA ASP A 67 -12.39 13.78 2.15
C ASP A 67 -13.56 14.77 2.19
N ALA A 68 -14.68 14.46 1.56
CA ALA A 68 -15.91 15.25 1.61
C ALA A 68 -16.71 15.02 2.91
N THR A 69 -16.49 13.89 3.59
CA THR A 69 -17.23 13.55 4.81
C THR A 69 -16.64 14.27 6.03
N PRO A 70 -17.44 14.96 6.86
CA PRO A 70 -16.97 15.56 8.10
C PRO A 70 -16.46 14.48 9.06
N THR A 71 -15.22 14.59 9.48
CA THR A 71 -14.60 13.67 10.45
C THR A 71 -14.06 14.44 11.65
N VAL A 72 -13.90 13.75 12.78
CA VAL A 72 -13.27 14.31 13.98
C VAL A 72 -11.75 14.50 13.83
N HIS A 73 -11.17 13.90 12.80
CA HIS A 73 -9.75 14.02 12.49
C HIS A 73 -9.51 14.97 11.32
N ALA A 74 -8.44 15.73 11.39
CA ALA A 74 -8.02 16.54 10.25
C ALA A 74 -7.64 15.63 9.06
N LYS A 75 -8.10 15.98 7.86
CA LYS A 75 -7.96 15.17 6.64
C LYS A 75 -6.51 14.77 6.32
N PHE A 76 -5.53 15.61 6.70
CA PHE A 76 -4.12 15.30 6.49
C PHE A 76 -3.57 14.14 7.34
N TRP A 77 -4.30 13.69 8.36
CA TRP A 77 -3.98 12.47 9.11
C TRP A 77 -4.40 11.18 8.39
N LEU A 78 -5.23 11.32 7.36
CA LEU A 78 -5.78 10.19 6.61
C LEU A 78 -4.89 9.92 5.39
N ASP A 79 -3.91 9.10 5.59
CA ASP A 79 -2.82 8.84 4.64
C ASP A 79 -3.17 7.72 3.66
N TYR A 80 -4.29 7.90 2.93
CA TYR A 80 -4.73 6.93 1.93
C TYR A 80 -3.98 7.09 0.62
N GLY A 81 -3.32 6.02 0.17
CA GLY A 81 -2.79 5.92 -1.17
C GLY A 81 -3.91 5.77 -2.21
N SER A 82 -3.69 6.32 -3.40
CA SER A 82 -4.60 6.16 -4.54
C SER A 82 -3.97 5.33 -5.68
N ARG A 83 -2.68 5.00 -5.58
CA ARG A 83 -1.94 4.23 -6.58
C ARG A 83 -1.57 2.86 -6.04
N LEU A 84 -1.60 1.87 -6.91
CA LEU A 84 -1.04 0.56 -6.64
C LEU A 84 0.49 0.60 -6.62
N THR A 85 1.11 -0.44 -6.11
CA THR A 85 2.54 -0.69 -6.30
C THR A 85 2.86 -0.87 -7.79
N ASP A 86 4.08 -0.50 -8.22
CA ASP A 86 4.48 -0.48 -9.63
C ASP A 86 4.32 -1.84 -10.32
N ASP A 87 4.44 -2.93 -9.59
CA ASP A 87 4.24 -4.29 -10.08
C ASP A 87 2.76 -4.72 -10.14
N ARG A 88 1.83 -3.83 -9.77
CA ARG A 88 0.37 -4.04 -9.82
C ARG A 88 -0.09 -5.28 -9.06
N ARG A 89 0.60 -5.64 -7.98
CA ARG A 89 0.22 -6.79 -7.15
C ARG A 89 -1.11 -6.57 -6.44
N THR A 90 -1.82 -7.66 -6.21
CA THR A 90 -3.15 -7.65 -5.56
C THR A 90 -3.10 -7.66 -4.05
N SER A 91 -1.92 -7.79 -3.44
CA SER A 91 -1.69 -7.73 -2.00
C SER A 91 -0.26 -7.31 -1.69
N LEU A 92 -0.05 -6.68 -0.53
CA LEU A 92 1.29 -6.40 -0.02
C LEU A 92 1.94 -7.68 0.53
N ILE A 93 1.13 -8.63 1.03
CA ILE A 93 1.62 -9.95 1.44
C ILE A 93 1.91 -10.76 0.18
N VAL A 94 3.17 -11.18 0.03
CA VAL A 94 3.67 -11.99 -1.10
C VAL A 94 4.00 -13.42 -0.69
N ASP A 95 4.20 -13.65 0.59
CA ASP A 95 4.43 -14.96 1.20
C ASP A 95 3.62 -15.04 2.50
N PRO A 96 2.68 -15.97 2.58
CA PRO A 96 2.33 -17.03 1.61
C PRO A 96 1.69 -16.51 0.30
N GLU A 97 1.76 -17.32 -0.77
CA GLU A 97 1.29 -16.98 -2.13
C GLU A 97 -0.21 -16.61 -2.23
N ASP A 98 -1.03 -17.07 -1.27
CA ASP A 98 -2.43 -16.70 -1.19
C ASP A 98 -2.62 -15.21 -0.85
N GLY A 99 -1.55 -14.53 -0.45
CA GLY A 99 -1.55 -13.11 -0.12
C GLY A 99 -2.31 -12.78 1.15
N ARG A 100 -2.39 -13.71 2.10
CA ARG A 100 -3.14 -13.55 3.36
C ARG A 100 -2.24 -13.69 4.58
N ILE A 101 -2.67 -13.09 5.68
CA ILE A 101 -2.00 -13.27 6.97
C ILE A 101 -2.13 -14.75 7.40
N PRO A 102 -1.02 -15.45 7.65
CA PRO A 102 -1.06 -16.84 8.10
C PRO A 102 -1.86 -17.01 9.39
N ALA A 103 -2.51 -18.16 9.51
CA ALA A 103 -3.20 -18.51 10.76
C ALA A 103 -2.21 -18.52 11.94
N LEU A 104 -2.67 -18.05 13.09
CA LEU A 104 -1.87 -18.09 14.30
C LEU A 104 -1.50 -19.53 14.65
N THR A 105 -0.28 -19.77 15.11
CA THR A 105 0.14 -21.04 15.69
C THR A 105 -0.69 -21.34 16.97
N PRO A 106 -0.84 -22.62 17.37
CA PRO A 106 -1.58 -22.96 18.59
C PRO A 106 -1.09 -22.18 19.83
N ALA A 107 0.21 -22.03 19.98
CA ALA A 107 0.79 -21.26 21.10
C ALA A 107 0.45 -19.75 21.01
N ALA A 108 0.37 -19.18 19.82
CA ALA A 108 -0.04 -17.79 19.64
C ALA A 108 -1.54 -17.60 19.88
N GLN A 109 -2.37 -18.57 19.49
CA GLN A 109 -3.80 -18.56 19.78
C GLN A 109 -4.07 -18.57 21.29
N GLU A 110 -3.35 -19.40 22.03
CA GLU A 110 -3.48 -19.46 23.49
C GLU A 110 -3.09 -18.14 24.16
N ARG A 111 -1.95 -17.55 23.76
CA ARG A 111 -1.56 -16.22 24.26
C ARG A 111 -2.59 -15.13 23.92
N ALA A 112 -3.23 -15.21 22.76
CA ALA A 112 -4.26 -14.26 22.38
C ALA A 112 -5.55 -14.40 23.19
N ARG A 113 -5.91 -15.64 23.60
CA ARG A 113 -7.05 -15.89 24.52
C ARG A 113 -6.78 -15.30 25.89
N THR A 114 -5.66 -15.64 26.50
CA THR A 114 -5.28 -15.12 27.82
C THR A 114 -5.28 -13.59 27.87
N ARG A 115 -4.82 -12.92 26.80
CA ARG A 115 -4.81 -11.45 26.73
C ARG A 115 -6.20 -10.82 26.65
N ARG A 116 -7.21 -11.55 26.13
CA ARG A 116 -8.60 -11.04 26.04
C ARG A 116 -9.37 -11.20 27.36
N GLU A 117 -8.87 -12.04 28.23
CA GLU A 117 -9.48 -12.33 29.57
C GLU A 117 -8.96 -11.39 30.66
N LEU A 118 -7.95 -10.55 30.35
CA LEU A 118 -7.41 -9.48 31.20
C LEU A 118 -8.06 -8.13 30.92
#